data_330432b3e67d680631e100d761b3c165
#
_entry.id   330432b3e67d680631e100d761b3c165
#
_cell.length_a   1.000
_cell.length_b   1.000
_cell.length_c   1.000
_cell.angle_alpha   90.00
_cell.angle_beta   90.00
_cell.angle_gamma   90.00
#
_symmetry.space_group_name_H-M   'P 1'
#
loop_
_entity.id
_entity.type
_entity.pdbx_description
1 polymer ?
#
loop_
_entity_poly.entity_id
_entity_poly.type
_entity_poly.pdbx_seq_one_letter_code
_entity_poly.pdbx_strand_id
1 'polypeptide(L)'
;INDKQEWHKLRISCKKNSISVYWDNKRVLNYNKLEAAGKNEIVFWVNYTETLYKNIKVTSSNGKTIYFEGTPEDVKIPAVAPQWKSFGDAEFEMVKGNAINMDYSQKIKATSKAGVSQGPQNLIPGETFVGSIYAKGNGKLSVGLKRGNSIILKQQLGTPGTNWKKFDINIPIGELKGDADFAIIVKNGTVQIDQVTLSTATGLSLGGFRPDILQAVKDLHPT
;
A
#
# COMPACT_ATOMS: atom_id res chain seq x y z
N ILE A 1 23.85 17.57 7.72
CA ILE A 1 22.57 16.88 7.90
C ILE A 1 22.43 16.67 9.39
N ASN A 2 21.43 17.31 10.01
CA ASN A 2 21.21 17.24 11.45
C ASN A 2 20.37 15.99 11.74
N ASP A 3 20.98 14.94 12.25
CA ASP A 3 20.37 13.63 12.52
C ASP A 3 19.43 13.59 13.75
N LYS A 4 18.92 14.73 14.19
CA LYS A 4 17.93 14.76 15.26
C LYS A 4 16.54 14.52 14.66
N GLN A 5 16.03 13.32 14.83
CA GLN A 5 14.61 13.01 14.58
C GLN A 5 13.77 13.74 15.62
N GLU A 6 13.27 14.91 15.28
CA GLU A 6 12.37 15.68 16.13
C GLU A 6 10.95 15.63 15.56
N TRP A 7 9.96 15.46 16.46
CA TRP A 7 8.57 15.52 16.07
C TRP A 7 8.10 16.97 16.01
N HIS A 8 7.55 17.34 14.87
CA HIS A 8 6.98 18.65 14.64
C HIS A 8 5.45 18.57 14.46
N LYS A 9 4.75 19.62 14.84
CA LYS A 9 3.32 19.73 14.65
C LYS A 9 3.00 20.51 13.39
N LEU A 10 2.47 19.82 12.38
CA LEU A 10 1.92 20.44 11.19
C LEU A 10 0.41 20.63 11.35
N ARG A 11 -0.09 21.87 11.14
CA ARG A 11 -1.51 22.17 11.10
C ARG A 11 -1.84 22.91 9.81
N ILE A 12 -2.80 22.38 9.06
CA ILE A 12 -3.32 23.01 7.85
C ILE A 12 -4.75 23.43 8.12
N SER A 13 -5.08 24.68 7.83
CA SER A 13 -6.42 25.24 7.98
C SER A 13 -6.92 25.76 6.64
N CYS A 14 -8.02 25.17 6.15
CA CYS A 14 -8.69 25.60 4.94
C CYS A 14 -9.99 26.31 5.31
N LYS A 15 -10.16 27.56 4.87
CA LYS A 15 -11.39 28.36 5.07
C LYS A 15 -11.77 29.03 3.76
N LYS A 16 -12.90 28.63 3.17
CA LYS A 16 -13.36 29.16 1.87
C LYS A 16 -12.20 29.11 0.84
N ASN A 17 -11.72 30.25 0.42
CA ASN A 17 -10.69 30.43 -0.62
C ASN A 17 -9.27 30.58 -0.04
N SER A 18 -9.07 30.27 1.23
CA SER A 18 -7.76 30.41 1.87
C SER A 18 -7.27 29.14 2.50
N ILE A 19 -5.95 28.95 2.44
CA ILE A 19 -5.23 27.90 3.14
C ILE A 19 -4.13 28.53 3.99
N SER A 20 -4.03 28.12 5.23
CA SER A 20 -2.96 28.53 6.15
C SER A 20 -2.25 27.29 6.68
N VAL A 21 -0.93 27.31 6.65
CA VAL A 21 -0.08 26.24 7.17
C VAL A 21 0.68 26.74 8.39
N TYR A 22 0.69 25.93 9.43
CA TYR A 22 1.39 26.21 10.69
C TYR A 22 2.36 25.08 10.98
N TRP A 23 3.58 25.43 11.31
CA TRP A 23 4.64 24.55 11.81
C TRP A 23 4.94 24.90 13.25
N ASP A 24 4.76 23.97 14.18
CA ASP A 24 4.88 24.19 15.62
C ASP A 24 4.14 25.43 16.11
N ASN A 25 2.89 25.58 15.68
CA ASN A 25 1.99 26.70 15.92
C ASN A 25 2.39 28.04 15.28
N LYS A 26 3.54 28.15 14.62
CA LYS A 26 3.95 29.32 13.84
C LYS A 26 3.37 29.22 12.44
N ARG A 27 2.66 30.26 11.97
CA ARG A 27 2.15 30.30 10.60
C ARG A 27 3.31 30.49 9.62
N VAL A 28 3.52 29.49 8.74
CA VAL A 28 4.58 29.48 7.73
C VAL A 28 4.08 29.75 6.31
N LEU A 29 2.79 29.55 6.06
CA LEU A 29 2.16 29.85 4.77
C LEU A 29 0.76 30.42 4.98
N ASN A 30 0.39 31.40 4.15
CA ASN A 30 -0.99 31.84 3.99
C ASN A 30 -1.25 32.15 2.52
N TYR A 31 -2.24 31.47 1.93
CA TYR A 31 -2.63 31.64 0.54
C TYR A 31 -4.13 31.91 0.46
N ASN A 32 -4.55 33.00 -0.18
CA ASN A 32 -5.91 33.51 -0.12
C ASN A 32 -6.65 33.47 -1.49
N LYS A 33 -6.08 32.82 -2.49
CA LYS A 33 -6.65 32.75 -3.84
C LYS A 33 -6.97 31.29 -4.24
N LEU A 34 -7.37 30.47 -3.28
CA LEU A 34 -7.73 29.08 -3.58
C LEU A 34 -9.04 29.08 -4.38
N GLU A 35 -9.00 28.56 -5.59
CA GLU A 35 -10.21 28.28 -6.34
C GLU A 35 -10.85 27.01 -5.77
N ALA A 36 -12.16 27.03 -5.52
CA ALA A 36 -12.89 25.89 -5.01
C ALA A 36 -12.94 24.81 -6.10
N ALA A 37 -12.03 23.87 -6.05
CA ALA A 37 -12.13 22.62 -6.81
C ALA A 37 -13.04 21.64 -6.06
N GLY A 38 -13.79 20.81 -6.77
CA GLY A 38 -14.82 19.90 -6.29
C GLY A 38 -14.44 18.98 -5.11
N LYS A 39 -14.35 17.68 -5.30
CA LYS A 39 -13.89 16.75 -4.25
C LYS A 39 -12.38 16.93 -4.04
N ASN A 40 -11.99 17.24 -2.79
CA ASN A 40 -10.60 17.46 -2.45
C ASN A 40 -10.04 16.26 -1.69
N GLU A 41 -8.86 15.83 -2.06
CA GLU A 41 -8.07 14.82 -1.36
C GLU A 41 -6.97 15.51 -0.57
N ILE A 42 -6.59 14.92 0.57
CA ILE A 42 -5.40 15.31 1.31
C ILE A 42 -4.33 14.27 0.96
N VAL A 43 -3.28 14.72 0.29
CA VAL A 43 -2.17 13.86 -0.09
C VAL A 43 -0.93 14.29 0.70
N PHE A 44 -0.32 13.34 1.40
CA PHE A 44 1.00 13.51 1.99
C PHE A 44 2.04 13.00 1.00
N TRP A 45 2.86 13.91 0.51
CA TRP A 45 3.91 13.56 -0.43
C TRP A 45 5.27 13.95 0.14
N VAL A 46 6.25 13.06 0.03
CA VAL A 46 7.62 13.27 0.50
C VAL A 46 8.56 13.07 -0.67
N ASN A 47 9.49 14.00 -0.86
CA ASN A 47 10.45 13.97 -1.93
C ASN A 47 11.86 13.83 -1.36
N TYR A 48 12.56 12.77 -1.75
CA TYR A 48 13.97 12.46 -1.40
C TYR A 48 14.30 12.29 0.09
N THR A 49 13.31 12.12 0.97
CA THR A 49 13.54 11.88 2.41
C THR A 49 12.54 10.86 2.94
N GLU A 50 12.89 10.19 4.02
CA GLU A 50 11.94 9.44 4.82
C GLU A 50 11.25 10.38 5.81
N THR A 51 9.93 10.39 5.83
CA THR A 51 9.15 11.18 6.76
C THR A 51 8.08 10.30 7.39
N LEU A 52 8.05 10.29 8.70
CA LEU A 52 7.02 9.60 9.46
C LEU A 52 5.92 10.60 9.84
N TYR A 53 4.68 10.21 9.67
CA TYR A 53 3.51 10.94 10.12
C TYR A 53 2.81 10.16 11.23
N LYS A 54 2.31 10.86 12.23
CA LYS A 54 1.48 10.27 13.30
C LYS A 54 0.39 11.23 13.73
N ASN A 55 -0.68 10.71 14.33
CA ASN A 55 -1.78 11.50 14.87
C ASN A 55 -2.41 12.46 13.83
N ILE A 56 -2.60 11.97 12.59
CA ILE A 56 -3.26 12.73 11.54
C ILE A 56 -4.74 12.89 11.91
N LYS A 57 -5.19 14.13 12.03
CA LYS A 57 -6.57 14.46 12.37
C LYS A 57 -7.14 15.47 11.40
N VAL A 58 -8.27 15.16 10.79
CA VAL A 58 -9.03 16.08 9.95
C VAL A 58 -10.33 16.44 10.69
N THR A 59 -10.60 17.73 10.83
CA THR A 59 -11.82 18.22 11.45
C THR A 59 -12.55 19.17 10.50
N SER A 60 -13.87 19.08 10.49
CA SER A 60 -14.73 20.05 9.81
C SER A 60 -14.74 21.40 10.54
N SER A 61 -15.29 22.43 9.91
CA SER A 61 -15.37 23.79 10.47
C SER A 61 -16.15 23.88 11.78
N ASN A 62 -17.04 22.94 12.05
CA ASN A 62 -17.79 22.83 13.31
C ASN A 62 -17.08 21.98 14.37
N GLY A 63 -15.82 21.59 14.14
CA GLY A 63 -15.02 20.83 15.08
C GLY A 63 -15.24 19.31 15.05
N LYS A 64 -16.19 18.80 14.23
CA LYS A 64 -16.40 17.36 14.10
C LYS A 64 -15.18 16.71 13.43
N THR A 65 -14.65 15.66 14.04
CA THR A 65 -13.58 14.85 13.43
C THR A 65 -14.16 14.07 12.25
N ILE A 66 -13.53 14.23 11.07
CA ILE A 66 -13.90 13.54 9.82
C ILE A 66 -12.99 12.33 9.61
N TYR A 67 -11.72 12.48 9.96
CA TYR A 67 -10.70 11.46 9.84
C TYR A 67 -9.69 11.59 10.98
N PHE A 68 -9.24 10.48 11.49
CA PHE A 68 -8.18 10.41 12.49
C PHE A 68 -7.34 9.15 12.26
N GLU A 69 -6.05 9.32 12.09
CA GLU A 69 -5.07 8.24 12.07
C GLU A 69 -4.32 8.24 13.41
N GLY A 70 -4.62 7.37 14.18
CA GLY A 70 -4.25 7.10 15.53
C GLY A 70 -5.36 6.22 16.07
N THR A 71 -5.28 5.54 17.13
CA THR A 71 -6.35 4.70 17.65
C THR A 71 -7.32 5.49 18.52
N PRO A 72 -8.36 6.15 17.96
CA PRO A 72 -9.58 6.34 18.73
C PRO A 72 -10.14 4.94 18.99
N GLU A 73 -10.64 4.70 20.18
CA GLU A 73 -11.23 3.43 20.60
C GLU A 73 -12.38 2.96 19.68
N ASP A 74 -12.88 3.82 18.80
CA ASP A 74 -14.01 3.60 17.89
C ASP A 74 -13.64 3.33 16.43
N VAL A 75 -12.36 3.29 16.03
CA VAL A 75 -12.00 2.95 14.67
C VAL A 75 -12.09 1.44 14.49
N LYS A 76 -13.16 1.00 13.84
CA LYS A 76 -13.31 -0.40 13.44
C LYS A 76 -12.22 -0.74 12.42
N ILE A 77 -11.21 -1.47 12.88
CA ILE A 77 -10.14 -1.96 12.03
C ILE A 77 -10.77 -2.94 11.02
N PRO A 78 -10.60 -2.74 9.70
CA PRO A 78 -11.14 -3.66 8.72
C PRO A 78 -10.47 -5.01 8.85
N ALA A 79 -11.19 -6.09 8.53
CA ALA A 79 -10.61 -7.44 8.56
C ALA A 79 -9.54 -7.67 7.48
N VAL A 80 -9.60 -6.90 6.40
CA VAL A 80 -8.66 -6.93 5.28
C VAL A 80 -8.01 -5.57 5.14
N ALA A 81 -6.71 -5.56 4.88
CA ALA A 81 -5.93 -4.34 4.69
C ALA A 81 -6.57 -3.44 3.60
N PRO A 82 -6.55 -2.11 3.78
CA PRO A 82 -7.09 -1.17 2.80
C PRO A 82 -6.54 -1.44 1.39
N GLN A 83 -7.38 -1.26 0.38
CA GLN A 83 -7.09 -1.51 -1.05
C GLN A 83 -6.91 -2.99 -1.45
N TRP A 84 -6.87 -3.92 -0.51
CA TRP A 84 -6.91 -5.35 -0.79
C TRP A 84 -8.34 -5.89 -0.76
N LYS A 85 -8.61 -6.88 -1.58
CA LYS A 85 -9.90 -7.59 -1.66
C LYS A 85 -9.70 -9.03 -1.25
N SER A 86 -10.52 -9.52 -0.33
CA SER A 86 -10.53 -10.94 0.04
C SER A 86 -11.13 -11.82 -1.06
N PHE A 87 -10.70 -13.06 -1.15
CA PHE A 87 -11.31 -14.09 -1.97
C PHE A 87 -11.19 -15.47 -1.32
N GLY A 88 -12.11 -16.37 -1.67
CA GLY A 88 -12.21 -17.70 -1.06
C GLY A 88 -12.77 -17.64 0.36
N ASP A 89 -12.92 -18.83 0.96
CA ASP A 89 -13.45 -19.01 2.31
C ASP A 89 -12.29 -19.05 3.33
N ALA A 90 -12.16 -17.98 4.13
CA ALA A 90 -11.12 -17.83 5.13
C ALA A 90 -11.52 -16.80 6.19
N GLU A 91 -10.89 -16.88 7.35
CA GLU A 91 -10.89 -15.83 8.36
C GLU A 91 -9.79 -14.82 8.03
N PHE A 92 -10.14 -13.53 8.03
CA PHE A 92 -9.23 -12.41 7.79
C PHE A 92 -9.16 -11.52 9.03
N GLU A 93 -7.96 -11.09 9.40
CA GLU A 93 -7.75 -10.24 10.56
C GLU A 93 -6.55 -9.31 10.34
N MET A 94 -6.69 -8.04 10.71
CA MET A 94 -5.56 -7.12 10.86
C MET A 94 -5.01 -7.24 12.28
N VAL A 95 -3.84 -7.84 12.41
CA VAL A 95 -3.20 -8.10 13.72
C VAL A 95 -2.33 -6.92 14.11
N LYS A 96 -2.63 -6.33 15.27
CA LYS A 96 -1.83 -5.24 15.85
C LYS A 96 -0.58 -5.77 16.53
N GLY A 97 0.51 -5.04 16.38
CA GLY A 97 1.81 -5.42 16.91
C GLY A 97 2.44 -6.60 16.15
N ASN A 98 3.69 -6.90 16.41
CA ASN A 98 4.41 -8.00 15.78
C ASN A 98 4.35 -7.98 14.23
N ALA A 99 4.33 -6.79 13.66
CA ALA A 99 4.51 -6.52 12.24
C ALA A 99 6.00 -6.29 11.92
N ILE A 100 6.39 -6.39 10.67
CA ILE A 100 7.74 -6.03 10.20
C ILE A 100 7.83 -4.52 10.09
N ASN A 101 6.75 -3.91 9.62
CA ASN A 101 6.67 -2.46 9.43
C ASN A 101 5.32 -1.96 9.94
N MET A 102 5.33 -0.77 10.59
CA MET A 102 4.15 -0.15 11.18
C MET A 102 3.49 -1.02 12.27
N ASP A 103 2.19 -0.80 12.52
CA ASP A 103 1.49 -1.39 13.65
C ASP A 103 0.73 -2.68 13.31
N TYR A 104 0.42 -2.90 12.05
CA TYR A 104 -0.50 -3.96 11.63
C TYR A 104 0.06 -4.84 10.51
N SER A 105 -0.28 -6.12 10.58
CA SER A 105 -0.03 -7.09 9.53
C SER A 105 -1.32 -7.86 9.21
N GLN A 106 -1.46 -8.37 8.00
CA GLN A 106 -2.63 -9.13 7.56
C GLN A 106 -2.49 -10.59 7.92
N LYS A 107 -3.43 -11.14 8.69
CA LYS A 107 -3.55 -12.57 8.97
C LYS A 107 -4.66 -13.18 8.13
N ILE A 108 -4.39 -14.36 7.58
CA ILE A 108 -5.31 -15.16 6.77
C ILE A 108 -5.28 -16.59 7.30
N LYS A 109 -6.45 -17.12 7.71
CA LYS A 109 -6.61 -18.50 8.14
C LYS A 109 -7.57 -19.21 7.19
N ALA A 110 -7.04 -20.15 6.42
CA ALA A 110 -7.74 -20.84 5.36
C ALA A 110 -7.66 -22.36 5.47
N THR A 111 -8.78 -23.05 5.32
CA THR A 111 -8.85 -24.52 5.21
C THR A 111 -8.68 -24.97 3.75
N SER A 112 -9.16 -24.17 2.82
CA SER A 112 -9.01 -24.38 1.38
C SER A 112 -8.20 -23.22 0.75
N LYS A 113 -8.29 -23.04 -0.56
CA LYS A 113 -7.62 -21.94 -1.27
C LYS A 113 -8.36 -20.61 -1.04
N ALA A 114 -7.74 -19.69 -0.33
CA ALA A 114 -8.26 -18.35 -0.09
C ALA A 114 -7.12 -17.33 0.00
N GLY A 115 -7.43 -16.05 0.05
CA GLY A 115 -6.40 -15.03 0.16
C GLY A 115 -6.89 -13.61 -0.05
N VAL A 116 -5.95 -12.75 -0.40
CA VAL A 116 -6.20 -11.34 -0.73
C VAL A 116 -5.63 -11.00 -2.10
N SER A 117 -6.26 -10.07 -2.81
CA SER A 117 -5.80 -9.61 -4.12
C SER A 117 -5.86 -8.10 -4.23
N GLN A 118 -4.98 -7.54 -5.04
CA GLN A 118 -4.91 -6.12 -5.35
C GLN A 118 -4.64 -5.91 -6.83
N GLY A 119 -5.34 -4.99 -7.44
CA GLY A 119 -5.19 -4.67 -8.88
C GLY A 119 -6.16 -3.60 -9.34
N PRO A 120 -6.22 -3.36 -10.65
CA PRO A 120 -5.58 -4.18 -11.70
C PRO A 120 -4.09 -3.94 -11.87
N GLN A 121 -3.36 -4.99 -12.29
CA GLN A 121 -2.00 -4.93 -12.80
C GLN A 121 -2.07 -5.14 -14.32
N ASN A 122 -1.47 -4.24 -15.10
CA ASN A 122 -1.38 -4.41 -16.55
C ASN A 122 -0.29 -5.43 -16.90
N LEU A 123 -0.66 -6.50 -17.59
CA LEU A 123 0.26 -7.56 -18.02
C LEU A 123 0.85 -7.21 -19.37
N ILE A 124 2.17 -7.08 -19.40
CA ILE A 124 2.95 -6.81 -20.61
C ILE A 124 3.64 -8.12 -21.02
N PRO A 125 3.38 -8.65 -22.24
CA PRO A 125 4.05 -9.86 -22.71
C PRO A 125 5.56 -9.76 -22.62
N GLY A 126 6.22 -10.84 -22.18
CA GLY A 126 7.67 -10.90 -22.01
C GLY A 126 8.19 -10.31 -20.70
N GLU A 127 7.39 -9.55 -19.97
CA GLU A 127 7.76 -9.00 -18.66
C GLU A 127 7.71 -10.05 -17.55
N THR A 128 8.39 -9.72 -16.45
CA THR A 128 8.37 -10.50 -15.22
C THR A 128 7.99 -9.59 -14.06
N PHE A 129 7.00 -9.98 -13.26
CA PHE A 129 6.80 -9.35 -11.98
C PHE A 129 7.81 -9.84 -10.96
N VAL A 130 8.48 -8.90 -10.32
CA VAL A 130 9.47 -9.13 -9.26
C VAL A 130 9.09 -8.36 -8.00
N GLY A 131 9.48 -8.87 -6.86
CA GLY A 131 9.16 -8.22 -5.59
C GLY A 131 9.49 -9.09 -4.40
N SER A 132 8.87 -8.80 -3.28
CA SER A 132 9.04 -9.59 -2.06
C SER A 132 7.82 -9.51 -1.14
N ILE A 133 7.71 -10.48 -0.25
CA ILE A 133 6.71 -10.54 0.80
C ILE A 133 7.35 -11.10 2.06
N TYR A 134 7.07 -10.48 3.21
CA TYR A 134 7.37 -11.07 4.50
C TYR A 134 6.18 -11.88 4.99
N ALA A 135 6.44 -13.09 5.46
CA ALA A 135 5.40 -13.97 5.96
C ALA A 135 5.88 -14.83 7.13
N LYS A 136 4.94 -15.22 7.99
CA LYS A 136 5.08 -16.25 9.00
C LYS A 136 3.79 -17.06 9.14
N GLY A 137 3.88 -18.29 9.64
CA GLY A 137 2.73 -19.17 9.84
C GLY A 137 2.95 -20.58 9.35
N ASN A 138 1.91 -21.40 9.45
CA ASN A 138 1.95 -22.82 9.12
C ASN A 138 1.14 -23.19 7.85
N GLY A 139 0.48 -22.22 7.23
CA GLY A 139 -0.23 -22.43 5.98
C GLY A 139 0.72 -22.45 4.77
N LYS A 140 0.28 -23.09 3.69
CA LYS A 140 0.99 -23.06 2.41
C LYS A 140 0.76 -21.72 1.73
N LEU A 141 1.84 -20.97 1.49
CA LEU A 141 1.82 -19.65 0.87
C LEU A 141 2.18 -19.75 -0.62
N SER A 142 1.47 -19.03 -1.43
CA SER A 142 1.77 -18.80 -2.85
C SER A 142 1.40 -17.37 -3.21
N VAL A 143 1.99 -16.87 -4.28
CA VAL A 143 1.58 -15.62 -4.94
C VAL A 143 1.22 -15.90 -6.39
N GLY A 144 0.47 -15.00 -7.03
CA GLY A 144 0.09 -15.23 -8.41
C GLY A 144 -0.72 -14.10 -9.01
N LEU A 145 -1.22 -14.35 -10.21
CA LEU A 145 -2.11 -13.45 -10.94
C LEU A 145 -3.50 -14.07 -11.04
N LYS A 146 -4.53 -13.25 -10.86
CA LYS A 146 -5.93 -13.66 -10.80
C LYS A 146 -6.76 -12.85 -11.78
N ARG A 147 -7.60 -13.52 -12.57
CA ARG A 147 -8.66 -12.90 -13.38
C ARG A 147 -10.00 -13.47 -12.95
N GLY A 148 -10.92 -12.58 -12.56
CA GLY A 148 -12.18 -13.04 -11.97
C GLY A 148 -11.92 -14.01 -10.81
N ASN A 149 -12.40 -15.23 -10.87
CA ASN A 149 -12.17 -16.26 -9.84
C ASN A 149 -11.01 -17.22 -10.14
N SER A 150 -10.35 -17.07 -11.29
CA SER A 150 -9.30 -17.98 -11.75
C SER A 150 -7.90 -17.46 -11.45
N ILE A 151 -7.04 -18.29 -10.88
CA ILE A 151 -5.60 -18.04 -10.79
C ILE A 151 -4.98 -18.46 -12.12
N ILE A 152 -4.45 -17.49 -12.87
CA ILE A 152 -3.89 -17.70 -14.21
C ILE A 152 -2.37 -17.96 -14.19
N LEU A 153 -1.67 -17.43 -13.19
CA LEU A 153 -0.26 -17.75 -12.90
C LEU A 153 -0.08 -17.90 -11.39
N LYS A 154 0.85 -18.75 -10.99
CA LYS A 154 1.13 -19.00 -9.57
C LYS A 154 2.59 -19.39 -9.35
N GLN A 155 3.20 -18.75 -8.34
CA GLN A 155 4.48 -19.13 -7.75
C GLN A 155 4.23 -19.67 -6.35
N GLN A 156 4.73 -20.88 -6.05
CA GLN A 156 4.71 -21.43 -4.70
C GLN A 156 5.88 -20.87 -3.90
N LEU A 157 5.60 -20.37 -2.70
CA LEU A 157 6.61 -19.86 -1.76
C LEU A 157 6.90 -20.86 -0.63
N GLY A 158 5.99 -21.82 -0.42
CA GLY A 158 6.12 -22.84 0.62
C GLY A 158 5.41 -22.49 1.93
N THR A 159 5.88 -23.05 3.02
CA THR A 159 5.37 -22.78 4.39
C THR A 159 6.36 -21.87 5.11
N PRO A 160 5.92 -20.69 5.59
CA PRO A 160 6.85 -19.69 6.15
C PRO A 160 7.57 -20.13 7.43
N GLY A 161 6.89 -20.80 8.35
CA GLY A 161 7.37 -21.09 9.68
C GLY A 161 6.93 -20.07 10.73
N THR A 162 7.41 -20.21 11.97
CA THR A 162 6.96 -19.41 13.12
C THR A 162 7.49 -17.99 13.14
N ASN A 163 8.65 -17.76 12.55
CA ASN A 163 9.30 -16.45 12.48
C ASN A 163 9.04 -15.76 11.14
N TRP A 164 9.13 -14.45 11.14
CA TRP A 164 9.09 -13.68 9.90
C TRP A 164 10.20 -14.10 8.95
N LYS A 165 9.81 -14.43 7.72
CA LYS A 165 10.72 -14.80 6.63
C LYS A 165 10.37 -13.98 5.40
N LYS A 166 11.40 -13.47 4.73
CA LYS A 166 11.27 -12.82 3.42
C LYS A 166 11.22 -13.88 2.33
N PHE A 167 10.30 -13.74 1.40
CA PHE A 167 10.20 -14.54 0.19
C PHE A 167 10.30 -13.61 -1.01
N ASP A 168 11.08 -14.00 -2.00
CA ASP A 168 11.18 -13.27 -3.25
C ASP A 168 10.07 -13.68 -4.20
N ILE A 169 9.52 -12.72 -4.90
CA ILE A 169 8.48 -12.89 -5.91
C ILE A 169 9.15 -12.79 -7.28
N ASN A 170 8.88 -13.79 -8.13
CA ASN A 170 9.33 -13.82 -9.50
C ASN A 170 8.28 -14.55 -10.35
N ILE A 171 7.45 -13.78 -11.06
CA ILE A 171 6.34 -14.31 -11.86
C ILE A 171 6.53 -13.89 -13.32
N PRO A 172 7.11 -14.75 -14.17
CA PRO A 172 7.19 -14.50 -15.60
C PRO A 172 5.77 -14.42 -16.18
N ILE A 173 5.47 -13.34 -16.92
CA ILE A 173 4.14 -13.11 -17.51
C ILE A 173 3.95 -13.95 -18.78
N GLY A 174 5.05 -14.29 -19.50
CA GLY A 174 4.98 -14.99 -20.78
C GLY A 174 4.21 -14.17 -21.82
N GLU A 175 3.31 -14.81 -22.53
CA GLU A 175 2.48 -14.18 -23.56
C GLU A 175 1.17 -13.56 -23.05
N LEU A 176 0.95 -13.55 -21.71
CA LEU A 176 -0.25 -12.99 -21.14
C LEU A 176 -0.29 -11.48 -21.30
N LYS A 177 -1.48 -10.94 -21.59
CA LYS A 177 -1.75 -9.51 -21.77
C LYS A 177 -3.05 -9.09 -21.12
N GLY A 178 -3.26 -7.77 -20.99
CA GLY A 178 -4.43 -7.18 -20.34
C GLY A 178 -4.34 -7.23 -18.82
N ASP A 179 -5.41 -6.94 -18.13
CA ASP A 179 -5.41 -6.75 -16.69
C ASP A 179 -5.56 -8.05 -15.89
N ALA A 180 -4.90 -8.10 -14.75
CA ALA A 180 -5.10 -9.13 -13.72
C ALA A 180 -4.82 -8.54 -12.33
N ASP A 181 -5.43 -9.12 -11.29
CA ASP A 181 -5.07 -8.78 -9.91
C ASP A 181 -3.86 -9.60 -9.46
N PHE A 182 -2.92 -8.97 -8.76
CA PHE A 182 -1.93 -9.69 -7.97
C PHE A 182 -2.61 -10.33 -6.76
N ALA A 183 -2.35 -11.60 -6.51
CA ALA A 183 -3.00 -12.37 -5.46
C ALA A 183 -1.97 -13.02 -4.52
N ILE A 184 -2.25 -12.96 -3.23
CA ILE A 184 -1.56 -13.71 -2.18
C ILE A 184 -2.52 -14.82 -1.74
N ILE A 185 -2.06 -16.05 -1.83
CA ILE A 185 -2.88 -17.26 -1.72
C ILE A 185 -2.39 -18.09 -0.54
N VAL A 186 -3.29 -18.39 0.38
CA VAL A 186 -3.05 -19.27 1.52
C VAL A 186 -3.89 -20.53 1.38
N LYS A 187 -3.34 -21.68 1.76
CA LYS A 187 -4.02 -22.96 1.79
C LYS A 187 -3.61 -23.76 3.02
N ASN A 188 -4.60 -24.43 3.67
CA ASN A 188 -4.39 -25.38 4.76
C ASN A 188 -3.55 -24.81 5.91
N GLY A 189 -4.03 -23.78 6.58
CA GLY A 189 -3.39 -23.21 7.76
C GLY A 189 -3.52 -21.70 7.86
N THR A 190 -2.71 -21.12 8.71
CA THR A 190 -2.69 -19.69 9.00
C THR A 190 -1.38 -19.08 8.50
N VAL A 191 -1.48 -17.96 7.80
CA VAL A 191 -0.32 -17.14 7.40
C VAL A 191 -0.58 -15.69 7.78
N GLN A 192 0.40 -15.05 8.35
CA GLN A 192 0.46 -13.62 8.59
C GLN A 192 1.45 -13.02 7.60
N ILE A 193 1.07 -11.94 6.93
CA ILE A 193 1.84 -11.32 5.86
C ILE A 193 2.03 -9.82 6.12
N ASP A 194 3.15 -9.30 5.64
CA ASP A 194 3.52 -7.90 5.76
C ASP A 194 4.48 -7.49 4.64
N GLN A 195 4.67 -6.20 4.44
CA GLN A 195 5.63 -5.61 3.48
C GLN A 195 5.64 -6.29 2.12
N VAL A 196 4.52 -6.23 1.43
CA VAL A 196 4.42 -6.75 0.06
C VAL A 196 4.89 -5.69 -0.93
N THR A 197 5.88 -6.04 -1.73
CA THR A 197 6.36 -5.20 -2.84
C THR A 197 6.18 -5.93 -4.16
N LEU A 198 5.81 -5.20 -5.20
CA LEU A 198 5.68 -5.74 -6.56
C LEU A 198 6.04 -4.66 -7.59
N SER A 199 6.83 -5.02 -8.56
CA SER A 199 7.20 -4.20 -9.71
C SER A 199 7.40 -5.07 -10.94
N THR A 200 7.51 -4.50 -12.14
CA THR A 200 8.08 -5.23 -13.28
C THR A 200 9.59 -5.23 -13.18
N ALA A 201 10.25 -6.26 -13.74
CA ALA A 201 11.71 -6.33 -13.78
C ALA A 201 12.31 -5.12 -14.53
N THR A 202 11.70 -4.76 -15.67
CA THR A 202 12.09 -3.56 -16.42
C THR A 202 11.86 -2.28 -15.61
N GLY A 203 10.71 -2.14 -14.91
CA GLY A 203 10.45 -0.98 -14.04
C GLY A 203 11.48 -0.87 -12.93
N LEU A 204 11.86 -1.98 -12.30
CA LEU A 204 12.88 -1.98 -11.26
C LEU A 204 14.26 -1.55 -11.80
N SER A 205 14.64 -1.99 -12.99
CA SER A 205 15.90 -1.57 -13.66
C SER A 205 15.92 -0.07 -13.99
N LEU A 206 14.76 0.55 -14.12
CA LEU A 206 14.57 1.99 -14.34
C LEU A 206 14.36 2.79 -13.05
N GLY A 207 14.80 2.27 -11.91
CA GLY A 207 14.66 2.93 -10.61
C GLY A 207 13.23 2.91 -10.04
N GLY A 208 12.41 1.95 -10.45
CA GLY A 208 11.02 1.82 -10.00
C GLY A 208 9.99 2.57 -10.86
N PHE A 209 10.42 3.24 -11.92
CA PHE A 209 9.51 3.91 -12.84
C PHE A 209 8.86 2.93 -13.83
N ARG A 210 7.61 3.17 -14.16
CA ARG A 210 6.94 2.45 -15.24
C ARG A 210 7.54 2.86 -16.59
N PRO A 211 7.93 1.90 -17.45
CA PRO A 211 8.58 2.19 -18.73
C PRO A 211 7.75 3.08 -19.66
N ASP A 212 6.43 2.85 -19.71
CA ASP A 212 5.48 3.62 -20.53
C ASP A 212 5.36 5.08 -20.06
N ILE A 213 5.34 5.32 -18.75
CA ILE A 213 5.33 6.69 -18.18
C ILE A 213 6.65 7.38 -18.46
N LEU A 214 7.78 6.70 -18.27
CA LEU A 214 9.09 7.26 -18.53
C LEU A 214 9.24 7.63 -20.02
N GLN A 215 8.73 6.80 -20.93
CA GLN A 215 8.75 7.10 -22.36
C GLN A 215 7.86 8.31 -22.68
N ALA A 216 6.64 8.37 -22.12
CA ALA A 216 5.75 9.52 -22.31
C ALA A 216 6.39 10.83 -21.83
N VAL A 217 7.11 10.81 -20.68
CA VAL A 217 7.83 11.98 -20.18
C VAL A 217 8.98 12.38 -21.12
N LYS A 218 9.73 11.41 -21.68
CA LYS A 218 10.78 11.67 -22.67
C LYS A 218 10.22 12.28 -23.95
N ASP A 219 9.06 11.79 -24.40
CA ASP A 219 8.40 12.28 -25.62
C ASP A 219 7.87 13.71 -25.48
N LEU A 220 7.62 14.18 -24.26
CA LEU A 220 7.28 15.58 -23.97
C LEU A 220 8.47 16.55 -24.12
N HIS A 221 9.69 16.03 -24.32
CA HIS A 221 10.93 16.84 -24.43
C HIS A 221 11.02 17.97 -23.39
N PRO A 222 10.95 17.67 -22.08
CA PRO A 222 11.07 18.69 -21.06
C PRO A 222 12.45 19.35 -21.17
N THR A 223 12.47 20.66 -21.34
CA THR A 223 13.69 21.50 -21.38
C THR A 223 14.23 21.73 -19.98
#